data_2e6e82f00d6536c3396438cf88f7c9a1
#
_entry.id   2e6e82f00d6536c3396438cf88f7c9a1
#
_cell.length_a   1.000
_cell.length_b   1.000
_cell.length_c   1.000
_cell.angle_alpha   90.00
_cell.angle_beta   90.00
_cell.angle_gamma   90.00
#
_symmetry.space_group_name_H-M   'P 1'
#
loop_
_entity.id
_entity.type
_entity.pdbx_description
1 polymer ?
#
loop_
_entity_poly.entity_id
_entity_poly.type
_entity_poly.pdbx_seq_one_letter_code
_entity_poly.pdbx_strand_id
1 'polypeptide(L)'
;MTTFMKYLFQTNDKFSYWVPRVILGCVILPHGAQKLLGWFGGYRLEGTLGFFTDKLGVPLFIAILIILGESLGALGLITGFLTRFCAMGILMIMTEAIIMSHPANGFFTNWSGQDAGEGFKYHILAIALCIPLLISGGVRFSADGFIAKRFPL
;
A
#
# COMPACT_ATOMS: atom_id res chain seq x y z
N MET A 1 27.86 6.82 3.41
CA MET A 1 26.46 6.61 3.04
C MET A 1 25.82 7.96 2.76
N THR A 2 25.02 8.08 1.70
CA THR A 2 24.43 9.35 1.27
C THR A 2 23.33 9.81 2.23
N THR A 3 23.06 11.13 2.31
CA THR A 3 21.95 11.71 3.10
C THR A 3 20.60 11.07 2.76
N PHE A 4 20.40 10.71 1.48
CA PHE A 4 19.22 10.00 1.01
C PHE A 4 19.06 8.62 1.67
N MET A 5 20.14 7.84 1.78
CA MET A 5 20.13 6.53 2.46
C MET A 5 19.80 6.67 3.94
N LYS A 6 20.36 7.69 4.62
CA LYS A 6 20.00 7.99 6.01
C LYS A 6 18.50 8.21 6.16
N TYR A 7 17.93 9.10 5.37
CA TYR A 7 16.50 9.39 5.44
C TYR A 7 15.65 8.16 5.17
N LEU A 8 16.06 7.30 4.23
CA LEU A 8 15.29 6.11 3.85
C LEU A 8 15.20 5.08 4.99
N PHE A 9 16.29 4.86 5.72
CA PHE A 9 16.36 3.86 6.78
C PHE A 9 16.28 4.43 8.20
N GLN A 10 16.27 5.73 8.37
CA GLN A 10 16.10 6.35 9.69
C GLN A 10 14.74 5.94 10.26
N THR A 11 14.73 5.39 11.47
CA THR A 11 13.53 4.87 12.13
C THR A 11 13.43 5.37 13.56
N ASN A 12 12.22 5.33 14.10
CA ASN A 12 11.91 5.71 15.47
C ASN A 12 11.55 4.44 16.27
N ASP A 13 12.08 4.29 17.48
CA ASP A 13 11.86 3.11 18.34
C ASP A 13 10.46 3.03 18.98
N LYS A 14 9.52 3.89 18.59
CA LYS A 14 8.15 3.87 19.10
C LYS A 14 7.43 2.59 18.69
N PHE A 15 7.11 1.76 19.67
CA PHE A 15 6.33 0.52 19.47
C PHE A 15 4.94 0.77 18.85
N SER A 16 4.33 1.90 19.18
CA SER A 16 2.96 2.24 18.76
C SER A 16 2.72 2.20 17.23
N TYR A 17 3.74 2.44 16.42
CA TYR A 17 3.59 2.42 14.96
C TYR A 17 3.85 1.05 14.32
N TRP A 18 4.33 0.07 15.07
CA TRP A 18 4.50 -1.30 14.57
C TRP A 18 3.15 -1.93 14.19
N VAL A 19 2.14 -1.81 15.06
CA VAL A 19 0.81 -2.38 14.85
C VAL A 19 0.14 -1.84 13.58
N PRO A 20 -0.05 -0.52 13.40
CA PRO A 20 -0.67 0.01 12.19
C PRO A 20 0.11 -0.35 10.91
N ARG A 21 1.44 -0.41 10.97
CA ARG A 21 2.28 -0.81 9.84
C ARG A 21 1.97 -2.24 9.38
N VAL A 22 1.99 -3.20 10.31
CA VAL A 22 1.74 -4.61 10.01
C VAL A 22 0.29 -4.83 9.58
N ILE A 23 -0.68 -4.22 10.28
CA ILE A 23 -2.10 -4.35 9.91
C ILE A 23 -2.35 -3.79 8.52
N LEU A 24 -1.85 -2.59 8.20
CA LEU A 24 -1.99 -2.02 6.87
C LEU A 24 -1.43 -2.96 5.79
N GLY A 25 -0.23 -3.49 5.99
CA GLY A 25 0.36 -4.45 5.06
C GLY A 25 -0.48 -5.72 4.91
N CYS A 26 -0.97 -6.29 6.02
CA CYS A 26 -1.82 -7.49 5.99
C CYS A 26 -3.18 -7.26 5.31
N VAL A 27 -3.73 -6.06 5.41
CA VAL A 27 -5.01 -5.71 4.77
C VAL A 27 -4.83 -5.44 3.27
N ILE A 28 -3.72 -4.83 2.85
CA ILE A 28 -3.44 -4.57 1.44
C ILE A 28 -2.97 -5.82 0.69
N LEU A 29 -2.22 -6.72 1.33
CA LEU A 29 -1.64 -7.89 0.68
C LEU A 29 -2.65 -8.78 -0.07
N PRO A 30 -3.85 -9.09 0.45
CA PRO A 30 -4.88 -9.82 -0.29
C PRO A 30 -5.28 -9.15 -1.61
N HIS A 31 -5.33 -7.82 -1.68
CA HIS A 31 -5.63 -7.09 -2.93
C HIS A 31 -4.52 -7.26 -3.96
N GLY A 32 -3.25 -7.23 -3.53
CA GLY A 32 -2.12 -7.58 -4.39
C GLY A 32 -2.17 -9.03 -4.86
N ALA A 33 -2.52 -9.97 -3.96
CA ALA A 33 -2.66 -11.39 -4.30
C ALA A 33 -3.82 -11.64 -5.28
N GLN A 34 -4.93 -10.92 -5.18
CA GLN A 34 -6.02 -10.96 -6.18
C GLN A 34 -5.51 -10.56 -7.56
N LYS A 35 -4.77 -9.45 -7.64
CA LYS A 35 -4.30 -8.87 -8.90
C LYS A 35 -3.16 -9.69 -9.52
N LEU A 36 -2.23 -10.18 -8.70
CA LEU A 36 -1.04 -10.87 -9.18
C LEU A 36 -1.26 -12.37 -9.38
N LEU A 37 -1.88 -13.04 -8.40
CA LEU A 37 -2.00 -14.50 -8.33
C LEU A 37 -3.41 -15.02 -8.69
N GLY A 38 -4.41 -14.14 -8.69
CA GLY A 38 -5.81 -14.51 -8.90
C GLY A 38 -6.47 -15.14 -7.67
N TRP A 39 -5.90 -15.00 -6.48
CA TRP A 39 -6.50 -15.49 -5.25
C TRP A 39 -7.79 -14.71 -4.93
N PHE A 40 -8.63 -15.29 -4.09
CA PHE A 40 -9.90 -14.68 -3.65
C PHE A 40 -10.81 -14.23 -4.81
N GLY A 41 -10.78 -14.95 -5.94
CA GLY A 41 -11.60 -14.61 -7.12
C GLY A 41 -11.04 -13.47 -7.97
N GLY A 42 -9.77 -13.13 -7.84
CA GLY A 42 -9.10 -12.10 -8.65
C GLY A 42 -8.81 -12.54 -10.10
N TYR A 43 -8.53 -11.58 -10.96
CA TYR A 43 -8.34 -11.79 -12.41
C TYR A 43 -6.93 -12.22 -12.80
N ARG A 44 -6.02 -12.44 -11.86
CA ARG A 44 -4.58 -12.64 -12.11
C ARG A 44 -3.94 -11.44 -12.80
N LEU A 45 -2.62 -11.54 -13.04
CA LEU A 45 -1.85 -10.46 -13.64
C LEU A 45 -2.42 -10.01 -15.00
N GLU A 46 -2.65 -10.96 -15.91
CA GLU A 46 -3.09 -10.66 -17.27
C GLU A 46 -4.47 -9.98 -17.29
N GLY A 47 -5.47 -10.57 -16.63
CA GLY A 47 -6.81 -9.99 -16.57
C GLY A 47 -6.85 -8.66 -15.83
N THR A 48 -6.02 -8.49 -14.81
CA THR A 48 -5.92 -7.22 -14.08
C THR A 48 -5.28 -6.13 -14.93
N LEU A 49 -4.21 -6.44 -15.66
CA LEU A 49 -3.59 -5.49 -16.60
C LEU A 49 -4.58 -5.06 -17.67
N GLY A 50 -5.29 -6.02 -18.32
CA GLY A 50 -6.32 -5.71 -19.30
C GLY A 50 -7.44 -4.84 -18.73
N PHE A 51 -7.88 -5.08 -17.49
CA PHE A 51 -8.86 -4.22 -16.83
C PHE A 51 -8.35 -2.78 -16.66
N PHE A 52 -7.12 -2.61 -16.18
CA PHE A 52 -6.55 -1.27 -15.99
C PHE A 52 -6.31 -0.55 -17.32
N THR A 53 -5.77 -1.24 -18.34
CA THR A 53 -5.44 -0.60 -19.63
C THR A 53 -6.68 -0.36 -20.49
N ASP A 54 -7.53 -1.37 -20.66
CA ASP A 54 -8.59 -1.37 -21.66
C ASP A 54 -9.90 -0.77 -21.12
N LYS A 55 -10.17 -0.92 -19.81
CA LYS A 55 -11.39 -0.40 -19.18
C LYS A 55 -11.18 0.96 -18.52
N LEU A 56 -10.07 1.14 -17.81
CA LEU A 56 -9.80 2.37 -17.06
C LEU A 56 -8.87 3.33 -17.82
N GLY A 57 -8.27 2.92 -18.93
CA GLY A 57 -7.34 3.75 -19.71
C GLY A 57 -6.03 4.07 -18.98
N VAL A 58 -5.68 3.30 -17.95
CA VAL A 58 -4.46 3.49 -17.17
C VAL A 58 -3.25 3.02 -18.00
N PRO A 59 -2.18 3.82 -18.15
CA PRO A 59 -0.97 3.38 -18.83
C PRO A 59 -0.39 2.10 -18.21
N LEU A 60 0.06 1.16 -19.06
CA LEU A 60 0.54 -0.16 -18.63
C LEU A 60 1.57 -0.09 -17.50
N PHE A 61 2.54 0.84 -17.57
CA PHE A 61 3.57 0.96 -16.54
C PHE A 61 2.99 1.37 -15.17
N ILE A 62 1.94 2.20 -15.15
CA ILE A 62 1.23 2.59 -13.92
C ILE A 62 0.45 1.38 -13.37
N ALA A 63 -0.23 0.62 -14.23
CA ALA A 63 -0.93 -0.61 -13.83
C ALA A 63 0.03 -1.61 -13.15
N ILE A 64 1.23 -1.79 -13.71
CA ILE A 64 2.28 -2.63 -13.11
C ILE A 64 2.71 -2.07 -11.74
N LEU A 65 2.94 -0.76 -11.62
CA LEU A 65 3.32 -0.13 -10.34
C LEU A 65 2.24 -0.29 -9.27
N ILE A 66 0.96 -0.21 -9.61
CA ILE A 66 -0.16 -0.45 -8.71
C ILE A 66 -0.10 -1.89 -8.19
N ILE A 67 0.00 -2.88 -9.07
CA ILE A 67 0.06 -4.29 -8.71
C ILE A 67 1.27 -4.59 -7.81
N LEU A 68 2.45 -4.07 -8.16
CA LEU A 68 3.66 -4.23 -7.36
C LEU A 68 3.55 -3.51 -6.01
N GLY A 69 2.96 -2.33 -5.97
CA GLY A 69 2.72 -1.59 -4.73
C GLY A 69 1.83 -2.35 -3.76
N GLU A 70 0.72 -2.91 -4.22
CA GLU A 70 -0.17 -3.70 -3.38
C GLU A 70 0.39 -5.08 -3.01
N SER A 71 1.30 -5.63 -3.79
CA SER A 71 1.92 -6.93 -3.52
C SER A 71 3.22 -6.78 -2.72
N LEU A 72 4.27 -6.28 -3.37
CA LEU A 72 5.60 -6.12 -2.75
C LEU A 72 5.63 -4.99 -1.73
N GLY A 73 4.89 -3.89 -1.98
CA GLY A 73 4.76 -2.80 -1.03
C GLY A 73 4.08 -3.24 0.26
N ALA A 74 3.03 -4.06 0.18
CA ALA A 74 2.38 -4.64 1.35
C ALA A 74 3.33 -5.56 2.12
N LEU A 75 4.08 -6.43 1.44
CA LEU A 75 5.13 -7.25 2.07
C LEU A 75 6.23 -6.40 2.71
N GLY A 76 6.62 -5.31 2.06
CA GLY A 76 7.55 -4.33 2.61
C GLY A 76 7.04 -3.69 3.90
N LEU A 77 5.74 -3.34 3.96
CA LEU A 77 5.12 -2.85 5.20
C LEU A 77 5.10 -3.91 6.30
N ILE A 78 4.74 -5.17 5.99
CA ILE A 78 4.72 -6.26 6.99
C ILE A 78 6.11 -6.46 7.59
N THR A 79 7.13 -6.58 6.75
CA THR A 79 8.51 -6.81 7.17
C THR A 79 9.21 -5.56 7.71
N GLY A 80 8.67 -4.38 7.40
CA GLY A 80 9.30 -3.09 7.70
C GLY A 80 10.54 -2.84 6.85
N PHE A 81 10.54 -3.29 5.61
CA PHE A 81 11.60 -3.03 4.63
C PHE A 81 11.17 -1.90 3.69
N LEU A 82 12.04 -0.89 3.55
CA LEU A 82 11.76 0.33 2.78
C LEU A 82 10.41 0.96 3.16
N THR A 83 10.09 0.99 4.44
CA THR A 83 8.75 1.33 4.97
C THR A 83 8.21 2.65 4.41
N ARG A 84 9.05 3.70 4.35
CA ARG A 84 8.62 5.00 3.81
C ARG A 84 8.25 4.91 2.33
N PHE A 85 9.06 4.20 1.56
CA PHE A 85 8.79 4.01 0.13
C PHE A 85 7.51 3.22 -0.10
N CYS A 86 7.33 2.12 0.64
CA CYS A 86 6.12 1.31 0.57
C CYS A 86 4.86 2.09 1.01
N ALA A 87 4.95 2.85 2.11
CA ALA A 87 3.86 3.67 2.59
C ALA A 87 3.48 4.79 1.59
N MET A 88 4.47 5.40 0.92
CA MET A 88 4.22 6.37 -0.13
C MET A 88 3.50 5.73 -1.33
N GLY A 89 3.96 4.56 -1.78
CA GLY A 89 3.31 3.81 -2.86
C GLY A 89 1.85 3.48 -2.55
N ILE A 90 1.57 2.93 -1.36
CA ILE A 90 0.20 2.64 -0.93
C ILE A 90 -0.65 3.91 -0.83
N LEU A 91 -0.11 5.01 -0.29
CA LEU A 91 -0.81 6.29 -0.23
C LEU A 91 -1.23 6.78 -1.63
N MET A 92 -0.31 6.71 -2.59
CA MET A 92 -0.59 7.11 -3.98
C MET A 92 -1.65 6.22 -4.61
N ILE A 93 -1.57 4.90 -4.43
CA ILE A 93 -2.56 3.93 -4.94
C ILE A 93 -3.94 4.19 -4.33
N MET A 94 -4.03 4.40 -3.03
CA MET A 94 -5.30 4.70 -2.36
C MET A 94 -5.90 6.04 -2.80
N THR A 95 -5.07 7.03 -3.06
CA THR A 95 -5.52 8.34 -3.59
C THR A 95 -6.04 8.18 -5.02
N GLU A 96 -5.33 7.45 -5.86
CA GLU A 96 -5.75 7.14 -7.23
C GLU A 96 -7.10 6.40 -7.23
N ALA A 97 -7.24 5.36 -6.40
CA ALA A 97 -8.46 4.59 -6.27
C ALA A 97 -9.68 5.46 -5.89
N ILE A 98 -9.52 6.43 -5.00
CA ILE A 98 -10.57 7.40 -4.67
C ILE A 98 -10.98 8.21 -5.90
N ILE A 99 -9.98 8.70 -6.67
CA ILE A 99 -10.22 9.63 -7.78
C ILE A 99 -10.80 8.91 -9.01
N MET A 100 -10.29 7.72 -9.34
CA MET A 100 -10.63 7.04 -10.58
C MET A 100 -11.72 5.97 -10.43
N SER A 101 -11.68 5.19 -9.35
CA SER A 101 -12.50 3.99 -9.25
C SER A 101 -13.74 4.14 -8.35
N HIS A 102 -13.70 5.00 -7.35
CA HIS A 102 -14.71 5.07 -6.30
C HIS A 102 -15.50 6.38 -6.20
N PRO A 103 -15.30 7.42 -7.03
CA PRO A 103 -15.96 8.70 -6.80
C PRO A 103 -17.48 8.60 -6.97
N ALA A 104 -17.95 7.73 -7.86
CA ALA A 104 -19.38 7.52 -8.11
C ALA A 104 -20.09 6.72 -7.00
N ASN A 105 -19.34 5.96 -6.18
CA ASN A 105 -19.90 5.08 -5.16
C ASN A 105 -20.10 5.78 -3.79
N GLY A 106 -19.69 7.04 -3.68
CA GLY A 106 -19.81 7.82 -2.44
C GLY A 106 -18.87 7.40 -1.33
N PHE A 107 -19.17 7.84 -0.11
CA PHE A 107 -18.30 7.66 1.05
C PHE A 107 -18.42 6.28 1.70
N PHE A 108 -19.63 5.74 1.81
CA PHE A 108 -19.91 4.57 2.64
C PHE A 108 -19.56 3.25 1.96
N THR A 109 -19.13 2.27 2.77
CA THR A 109 -18.95 0.88 2.34
C THR A 109 -20.31 0.25 2.03
N ASN A 110 -20.37 -0.54 0.99
CA ASN A 110 -21.59 -1.24 0.55
C ASN A 110 -21.92 -2.45 1.45
N TRP A 111 -22.30 -2.19 2.70
CA TRP A 111 -22.62 -3.24 3.68
C TRP A 111 -23.81 -4.11 3.28
N SER A 112 -24.78 -3.53 2.58
CA SER A 112 -26.02 -4.20 2.18
C SER A 112 -25.92 -4.92 0.85
N GLY A 113 -24.85 -4.68 0.08
CA GLY A 113 -24.70 -5.19 -1.29
C GLY A 113 -25.70 -4.57 -2.30
N GLN A 114 -26.36 -3.46 -1.93
CA GLN A 114 -27.40 -2.82 -2.77
C GLN A 114 -26.82 -1.66 -3.61
N ASP A 115 -25.65 -1.17 -3.27
CA ASP A 115 -25.00 -0.10 -4.02
C ASP A 115 -24.23 -0.65 -5.22
N ALA A 116 -23.98 0.20 -6.23
CA ALA A 116 -23.26 -0.17 -7.45
C ALA A 116 -21.79 -0.59 -7.21
N GLY A 117 -21.22 -0.24 -6.05
CA GLY A 117 -19.85 -0.59 -5.68
C GLY A 117 -19.47 -0.07 -4.28
N GLU A 118 -18.23 -0.30 -3.89
CA GLU A 118 -17.70 0.12 -2.60
C GLU A 118 -17.35 1.62 -2.58
N GLY A 119 -17.72 2.31 -1.50
CA GLY A 119 -17.34 3.69 -1.29
C GLY A 119 -15.89 3.83 -0.79
N PHE A 120 -15.42 5.07 -0.67
CA PHE A 120 -14.00 5.37 -0.47
C PHE A 120 -13.54 5.55 0.98
N LYS A 121 -14.39 5.38 2.00
CA LYS A 121 -13.96 5.59 3.41
C LYS A 121 -12.80 4.71 3.85
N TYR A 122 -12.72 3.47 3.33
CA TYR A 122 -11.61 2.56 3.58
C TYR A 122 -10.28 3.16 3.10
N HIS A 123 -10.27 3.77 1.92
CA HIS A 123 -9.09 4.38 1.32
C HIS A 123 -8.57 5.54 2.16
N ILE A 124 -9.47 6.37 2.72
CA ILE A 124 -9.09 7.45 3.64
C ILE A 124 -8.41 6.90 4.89
N LEU A 125 -8.93 5.82 5.48
CA LEU A 125 -8.31 5.17 6.64
C LEU A 125 -6.93 4.62 6.31
N ALA A 126 -6.77 3.99 5.14
CA ALA A 126 -5.48 3.49 4.68
C ALA A 126 -4.47 4.63 4.48
N ILE A 127 -4.89 5.75 3.86
CA ILE A 127 -4.07 6.96 3.71
C ILE A 127 -3.64 7.52 5.08
N ALA A 128 -4.58 7.61 6.03
CA ALA A 128 -4.28 8.09 7.38
C ALA A 128 -3.25 7.20 8.11
N LEU A 129 -3.25 5.90 7.88
CA LEU A 129 -2.24 4.98 8.40
C LEU A 129 -0.88 5.11 7.70
N CYS A 130 -0.83 5.53 6.44
CA CYS A 130 0.43 5.77 5.73
C CYS A 130 1.19 6.99 6.27
N ILE A 131 0.49 8.07 6.67
CA ILE A 131 1.12 9.33 7.09
C ILE A 131 2.12 9.14 8.24
N PRO A 132 1.78 8.52 9.37
CA PRO A 132 2.74 8.30 10.46
C PRO A 132 3.90 7.39 10.05
N LEU A 133 3.70 6.45 9.11
CA LEU A 133 4.77 5.58 8.61
C LEU A 133 5.75 6.34 7.71
N LEU A 134 5.28 7.30 6.93
CA LEU A 134 6.14 8.21 6.16
C LEU A 134 7.05 9.05 7.06
N ILE A 135 6.52 9.51 8.18
CA ILE A 135 7.27 10.33 9.14
C ILE A 135 8.25 9.46 9.93
N SER A 136 7.77 8.35 10.50
CA SER A 136 8.50 7.55 11.48
C SER A 136 9.40 6.46 10.87
N GLY A 137 9.11 6.02 9.64
CA GLY A 137 9.83 4.91 9.00
C GLY A 137 9.45 3.53 9.57
N GLY A 138 10.38 2.59 9.48
CA GLY A 138 10.16 1.19 9.81
C GLY A 138 9.83 0.88 11.27
N VAL A 139 10.19 1.75 12.19
CA VAL A 139 9.99 1.64 13.65
C VAL A 139 10.56 0.33 14.24
N ARG A 140 10.08 -0.07 15.42
CA ARG A 140 10.51 -1.29 16.10
C ARG A 140 10.11 -2.54 15.29
N PHE A 141 10.90 -3.61 15.37
CA PHE A 141 10.69 -4.87 14.65
C PHE A 141 10.58 -4.68 13.12
N SER A 142 11.54 -3.98 12.53
CA SER A 142 11.60 -3.72 11.10
C SER A 142 12.96 -4.08 10.51
N ALA A 143 12.97 -4.49 9.24
CA ALA A 143 14.20 -4.65 8.48
C ALA A 143 14.99 -3.34 8.36
N ASP A 144 14.28 -2.20 8.20
CA ASP A 144 14.90 -0.87 8.19
C ASP A 144 15.66 -0.58 9.48
N GLY A 145 15.07 -0.91 10.64
CA GLY A 145 15.70 -0.75 11.94
C GLY A 145 16.93 -1.66 12.14
N PHE A 146 16.87 -2.88 11.61
CA PHE A 146 18.02 -3.78 11.62
C PHE A 146 19.17 -3.25 10.75
N ILE A 147 18.85 -2.79 9.53
CA ILE A 147 19.81 -2.20 8.61
C ILE A 147 20.45 -0.94 9.21
N ALA A 148 19.63 -0.04 9.80
CA ALA A 148 20.11 1.18 10.42
C ALA A 148 21.09 0.92 11.58
N LYS A 149 20.87 -0.15 12.37
CA LYS A 149 21.77 -0.56 13.46
C LYS A 149 23.05 -1.20 12.95
N ARG A 150 22.98 -1.97 11.88
CA ARG A 150 24.13 -2.68 11.31
C ARG A 150 25.06 -1.75 10.53
N PHE A 151 24.50 -0.76 9.89
CA PHE A 151 25.21 0.25 9.11
C PHE A 151 24.90 1.63 9.71
N PRO A 152 25.63 2.06 10.76
CA PRO A 152 25.35 3.31 11.45
C PRO A 152 25.33 4.47 10.45
N LEU A 153 24.20 5.14 10.39
CA LEU A 153 23.80 6.14 9.42
C LEU A 153 24.07 7.55 9.95
#